data_1dd3af898c64fce230b827fd0b89088d
#
_entry.id   1dd3af898c64fce230b827fd0b89088d
#
_cell.length_a   1.000
_cell.length_b   1.000
_cell.length_c   1.000
_cell.angle_alpha   90.00
_cell.angle_beta   90.00
_cell.angle_gamma   90.00
#
_symmetry.space_group_name_H-M   'P 1'
#
loop_
_entity.id
_entity.type
_entity.pdbx_description
1 polymer ?
#
loop_
_entity_poly.entity_id
_entity_poly.type
_entity_poly.pdbx_seq_one_letter_code
_entity_poly.pdbx_strand_id
1 'polypeptide(L)'
;SSPSMRNTSIDLLDAIPRAVVAIGTDYPHGHLLPSHHHRRAQLLYGATGVMHVRTEDGNWVVPPQRAVWIPPGVAHEVLMLGVSTRSVYIEPAAVTAMDARCQVISVSPLMRQLLLEAVELAPEYDEAGRDGALINLLLHELLRSTHLPLHLPLPKDPRLLGLCQEFLKRPNAHVS
;
A
#
# COMPACT_ATOMS: atom_id res chain seq x y z
N SER A 1 10.42 -24.51 -5.65
CA SER A 1 10.28 -23.05 -5.77
C SER A 1 9.56 -22.54 -4.52
N SER A 2 10.10 -21.50 -3.89
CA SER A 2 9.42 -20.87 -2.76
C SER A 2 8.11 -20.22 -3.23
N PRO A 3 7.02 -20.33 -2.47
CA PRO A 3 5.76 -19.70 -2.85
C PRO A 3 5.91 -18.18 -2.88
N SER A 4 5.27 -17.53 -3.84
CA SER A 4 5.23 -16.08 -3.89
C SER A 4 4.37 -15.53 -2.75
N MET A 5 4.58 -14.25 -2.39
CA MET A 5 3.84 -13.58 -1.31
C MET A 5 2.50 -13.04 -1.82
N ARG A 6 1.68 -13.90 -2.42
CA ARG A 6 0.33 -13.52 -2.86
C ARG A 6 -0.71 -13.91 -1.82
N ASN A 7 -1.63 -13.00 -1.54
CA ASN A 7 -2.76 -13.18 -0.61
C ASN A 7 -2.34 -13.66 0.79
N THR A 8 -1.14 -13.29 1.21
CA THR A 8 -0.61 -13.68 2.51
C THR A 8 -1.17 -12.78 3.61
N SER A 9 -1.46 -13.35 4.78
CA SER A 9 -1.92 -12.58 5.93
C SER A 9 -0.83 -11.66 6.46
N ILE A 10 -1.21 -10.43 6.86
CA ILE A 10 -0.31 -9.46 7.47
C ILE A 10 0.31 -10.00 8.77
N ASP A 11 -0.43 -10.82 9.52
CA ASP A 11 0.06 -11.38 10.79
C ASP A 11 1.31 -12.24 10.62
N LEU A 12 1.52 -12.81 9.43
CA LEU A 12 2.70 -13.62 9.13
C LEU A 12 3.93 -12.78 8.75
N LEU A 13 3.74 -11.51 8.43
CA LEU A 13 4.81 -10.65 7.93
C LEU A 13 5.87 -10.33 8.97
N ASP A 14 5.48 -10.08 10.21
CA ASP A 14 6.41 -9.67 11.26
C ASP A 14 7.43 -10.76 11.60
N ALA A 15 7.11 -12.02 11.30
CA ALA A 15 8.04 -13.14 11.51
C ALA A 15 9.10 -13.26 10.41
N ILE A 16 8.95 -12.57 9.29
CA ILE A 16 9.88 -12.67 8.16
C ILE A 16 11.13 -11.83 8.46
N PRO A 17 12.33 -12.44 8.46
CA PRO A 17 13.58 -11.76 8.80
C PRO A 17 14.11 -10.92 7.63
N ARG A 18 13.30 -10.00 7.13
CA ARG A 18 13.62 -9.07 6.05
C ARG A 18 13.10 -7.69 6.39
N ALA A 19 13.87 -6.66 6.10
CA ALA A 19 13.46 -5.29 6.34
C ALA A 19 12.31 -4.86 5.42
N VAL A 20 12.21 -5.46 4.24
CA VAL A 20 11.18 -5.16 3.24
C VAL A 20 10.53 -6.45 2.76
N VAL A 21 9.21 -6.49 2.82
CA VAL A 21 8.42 -7.63 2.35
C VAL A 21 7.30 -7.10 1.46
N ALA A 22 7.08 -7.71 0.30
CA ALA A 22 6.04 -7.30 -0.63
C ALA A 22 4.95 -8.36 -0.77
N ILE A 23 3.68 -7.92 -0.82
CA ILE A 23 2.52 -8.80 -0.98
C ILE A 23 1.62 -8.26 -2.11
N GLY A 24 1.24 -9.15 -3.03
CA GLY A 24 0.19 -8.87 -4.01
C GLY A 24 -1.14 -9.46 -3.55
N THR A 25 -2.22 -8.68 -3.66
CA THR A 25 -3.57 -9.13 -3.30
C THR A 25 -4.59 -8.61 -4.29
N ASP A 26 -5.50 -9.48 -4.72
CA ASP A 26 -6.64 -9.11 -5.54
C ASP A 26 -7.88 -9.04 -4.65
N TYR A 27 -8.56 -7.89 -4.64
CA TYR A 27 -9.72 -7.67 -3.80
C TYR A 27 -11.00 -7.69 -4.60
N PRO A 28 -12.09 -8.27 -4.07
CA PRO A 28 -13.43 -8.13 -4.68
C PRO A 28 -13.84 -6.67 -4.75
N HIS A 29 -14.69 -6.34 -5.72
CA HIS A 29 -15.23 -5.00 -5.83
C HIS A 29 -16.04 -4.64 -4.58
N GLY A 30 -15.78 -3.45 -4.02
CA GLY A 30 -16.44 -2.98 -2.81
C GLY A 30 -15.93 -3.59 -1.52
N HIS A 31 -14.82 -4.32 -1.56
CA HIS A 31 -14.23 -4.93 -0.36
C HIS A 31 -13.71 -3.86 0.60
N LEU A 32 -14.13 -3.95 1.84
CA LEU A 32 -13.69 -3.04 2.89
C LEU A 32 -12.64 -3.75 3.78
N LEU A 33 -11.46 -3.16 3.86
CA LEU A 33 -10.50 -3.49 4.90
C LEU A 33 -10.81 -2.62 6.12
N PRO A 34 -11.27 -3.22 7.24
CA PRO A 34 -11.57 -2.46 8.45
C PRO A 34 -10.32 -1.75 8.98
N SER A 35 -10.55 -0.71 9.79
CA SER A 35 -9.46 0.02 10.41
C SER A 35 -8.50 -0.89 11.16
N HIS A 36 -7.23 -0.82 10.83
CA HIS A 36 -6.16 -1.59 11.43
C HIS A 36 -4.85 -0.80 11.38
N HIS A 37 -3.88 -1.24 12.13
CA HIS A 37 -2.53 -0.68 12.09
C HIS A 37 -1.51 -1.80 12.20
N HIS A 38 -0.29 -1.51 11.83
CA HIS A 38 0.82 -2.47 11.94
C HIS A 38 2.13 -1.74 12.19
N ARG A 39 3.08 -2.47 12.76
CA ARG A 39 4.38 -1.92 13.14
C ARG A 39 5.18 -1.42 11.95
N ARG A 40 5.16 -2.17 10.85
CA ARG A 40 5.86 -1.78 9.62
C ARG A 40 5.15 -0.64 8.91
N ALA A 41 5.92 0.22 8.27
CA ALA A 41 5.38 1.15 7.29
C ALA A 41 4.82 0.38 6.09
N GLN A 42 3.88 0.98 5.38
CA GLN A 42 3.31 0.37 4.18
C GLN A 42 3.30 1.35 3.02
N LEU A 43 3.78 0.89 1.88
CA LEU A 43 3.47 1.51 0.60
C LEU A 43 2.36 0.68 -0.06
N LEU A 44 1.18 1.25 -0.19
CA LEU A 44 0.01 0.59 -0.76
C LEU A 44 -0.20 1.08 -2.19
N TYR A 45 0.18 0.25 -3.15
CA TYR A 45 0.04 0.55 -4.57
C TYR A 45 -1.17 -0.17 -5.15
N GLY A 46 -2.04 0.57 -5.85
CA GLY A 46 -3.15 0.01 -6.61
C GLY A 46 -2.80 -0.06 -8.09
N ALA A 47 -2.60 -1.27 -8.61
CA ALA A 47 -2.30 -1.47 -10.03
C ALA A 47 -3.52 -1.20 -10.90
N THR A 48 -4.71 -1.51 -10.38
CA THR A 48 -5.99 -1.30 -11.05
C THR A 48 -6.99 -0.72 -10.06
N GLY A 49 -8.08 -0.17 -10.56
CA GLY A 49 -9.19 0.31 -9.74
C GLY A 49 -8.87 1.55 -8.92
N VAL A 50 -9.73 1.82 -7.94
CA VAL A 50 -9.65 2.99 -7.07
C VAL A 50 -9.70 2.53 -5.63
N MET A 51 -8.83 3.10 -4.78
CA MET A 51 -8.89 2.90 -3.34
C MET A 51 -9.35 4.17 -2.66
N HIS A 52 -10.16 4.02 -1.63
CA HIS A 52 -10.49 5.11 -0.73
C HIS A 52 -9.90 4.82 0.63
N VAL A 53 -8.93 5.63 1.05
CA VAL A 53 -8.18 5.42 2.29
C VAL A 53 -8.63 6.44 3.33
N ARG A 54 -8.95 5.97 4.53
CA ARG A 54 -9.33 6.81 5.66
C ARG A 54 -8.35 6.62 6.81
N THR A 55 -7.85 7.72 7.34
CA THR A 55 -7.01 7.75 8.56
C THR A 55 -7.50 8.87 9.49
N GLU A 56 -6.86 9.02 10.64
CA GLU A 56 -7.13 10.16 11.54
C GLU A 56 -6.84 11.51 10.87
N ASP A 57 -5.87 11.53 9.95
CA ASP A 57 -5.44 12.77 9.29
C ASP A 57 -6.31 13.16 8.11
N GLY A 58 -7.23 12.31 7.68
CA GLY A 58 -8.13 12.62 6.57
C GLY A 58 -8.48 11.43 5.69
N ASN A 59 -8.96 11.77 4.51
CA ASN A 59 -9.41 10.80 3.51
C ASN A 59 -8.72 11.06 2.19
N TRP A 60 -8.31 9.99 1.51
CA TRP A 60 -7.65 10.07 0.21
C TRP A 60 -8.33 9.15 -0.78
N VAL A 61 -8.59 9.68 -1.98
CA VAL A 61 -8.98 8.87 -3.14
C VAL A 61 -7.72 8.59 -3.92
N VAL A 62 -7.38 7.32 -4.07
CA VAL A 62 -6.16 6.87 -4.74
C VAL A 62 -6.52 6.29 -6.08
N PRO A 63 -6.28 7.00 -7.19
CA PRO A 63 -6.58 6.51 -8.53
C PRO A 63 -5.64 5.37 -8.94
N PRO A 64 -5.94 4.68 -10.06
CA PRO A 64 -5.06 3.63 -10.56
C PRO A 64 -3.64 4.12 -10.78
N GLN A 65 -2.68 3.26 -10.52
CA GLN A 65 -1.24 3.51 -10.72
C GLN A 65 -0.68 4.63 -9.82
N ARG A 66 -1.34 4.87 -8.68
CA ARG A 66 -0.85 5.72 -7.61
C ARG A 66 -0.71 4.89 -6.34
N ALA A 67 0.08 5.36 -5.41
CA ALA A 67 0.29 4.68 -4.14
C ALA A 67 0.00 5.62 -2.98
N VAL A 68 -0.36 5.04 -1.85
CA VAL A 68 -0.45 5.77 -0.60
C VAL A 68 0.67 5.31 0.32
N TRP A 69 1.38 6.27 0.89
CA TRP A 69 2.35 6.05 1.94
C TRP A 69 1.63 6.03 3.27
N ILE A 70 1.78 4.95 4.03
CA ILE A 70 1.21 4.79 5.37
C ILE A 70 2.36 4.62 6.35
N PRO A 71 2.62 5.63 7.21
CA PRO A 71 3.69 5.55 8.21
C PRO A 71 3.49 4.41 9.20
N PRO A 72 4.56 4.00 9.91
CA PRO A 72 4.45 2.96 10.96
C PRO A 72 3.40 3.30 12.00
N GLY A 73 2.57 2.34 12.37
CA GLY A 73 1.60 2.47 13.45
C GLY A 73 0.36 3.31 13.15
N VAL A 74 0.24 3.88 11.96
CA VAL A 74 -0.93 4.69 11.59
C VAL A 74 -2.11 3.80 11.23
N ALA A 75 -3.22 3.98 11.97
CA ALA A 75 -4.45 3.25 11.70
C ALA A 75 -5.09 3.72 10.39
N HIS A 76 -5.53 2.77 9.59
CA HIS A 76 -6.12 3.06 8.28
C HIS A 76 -7.23 2.08 7.93
N GLU A 77 -8.22 2.58 7.22
CA GLU A 77 -9.35 1.81 6.68
C GLU A 77 -9.36 2.02 5.17
N VAL A 78 -9.59 0.98 4.39
CA VAL A 78 -9.52 1.07 2.93
C VAL A 78 -10.73 0.41 2.28
N LEU A 79 -11.40 1.18 1.42
CA LEU A 79 -12.43 0.64 0.52
C LEU A 79 -11.77 0.35 -0.83
N MET A 80 -11.88 -0.91 -1.26
CA MET A 80 -11.29 -1.41 -2.50
C MET A 80 -12.33 -1.48 -3.60
N LEU A 81 -12.13 -0.74 -4.68
CA LEU A 81 -13.07 -0.68 -5.81
C LEU A 81 -12.39 -1.25 -7.06
N GLY A 82 -12.46 -2.57 -7.19
CA GLY A 82 -11.85 -3.29 -8.30
C GLY A 82 -10.33 -3.27 -8.28
N VAL A 83 -9.73 -3.42 -7.10
CA VAL A 83 -8.30 -3.16 -6.90
C VAL A 83 -7.49 -4.44 -6.82
N SER A 84 -6.42 -4.49 -7.61
CA SER A 84 -5.30 -5.38 -7.40
C SER A 84 -4.17 -4.58 -6.78
N THR A 85 -3.78 -4.96 -5.57
CA THR A 85 -2.74 -4.22 -4.82
C THR A 85 -1.39 -4.87 -4.93
N ARG A 86 -0.36 -4.03 -4.80
CA ARG A 86 1.02 -4.43 -4.55
C ARG A 86 1.47 -3.64 -3.33
N SER A 87 1.49 -4.31 -2.19
CA SER A 87 1.87 -3.66 -0.93
C SER A 87 3.30 -4.00 -0.56
N VAL A 88 4.01 -2.99 -0.09
CA VAL A 88 5.37 -3.17 0.44
C VAL A 88 5.37 -2.77 1.90
N TYR A 89 5.77 -3.70 2.76
CA TYR A 89 5.86 -3.50 4.21
C TYR A 89 7.32 -3.34 4.59
N ILE A 90 7.62 -2.26 5.29
CA ILE A 90 9.00 -1.81 5.50
C ILE A 90 9.27 -1.57 6.97
N GLU A 91 10.39 -2.08 7.47
CA GLU A 91 10.84 -1.79 8.84
C GLU A 91 10.97 -0.28 9.04
N PRO A 92 10.49 0.26 10.17
CA PRO A 92 10.54 1.69 10.42
C PRO A 92 11.94 2.29 10.29
N ALA A 93 12.98 1.56 10.74
CA ALA A 93 14.37 2.02 10.67
C ALA A 93 14.87 2.26 9.24
N ALA A 94 14.27 1.60 8.24
CA ALA A 94 14.70 1.73 6.85
C ALA A 94 14.08 2.96 6.16
N VAL A 95 13.08 3.61 6.75
CA VAL A 95 12.32 4.70 6.14
C VAL A 95 12.18 5.92 7.05
N THR A 96 13.17 6.16 7.90
CA THR A 96 13.18 7.32 8.82
C THR A 96 13.13 8.67 8.08
N ALA A 97 13.58 8.70 6.83
CA ALA A 97 13.54 9.91 6.01
C ALA A 97 12.18 10.21 5.39
N MET A 98 11.23 9.26 5.49
CA MET A 98 9.90 9.46 4.95
C MET A 98 9.04 10.31 5.89
N ASP A 99 7.99 10.93 5.32
CA ASP A 99 7.07 11.76 6.07
C ASP A 99 6.33 10.95 7.14
N ALA A 100 6.05 11.59 8.27
CA ALA A 100 5.29 11.00 9.37
C ALA A 100 3.78 10.97 9.11
N ARG A 101 3.31 11.47 7.98
CA ARG A 101 1.90 11.53 7.60
C ARG A 101 1.59 10.63 6.43
N CYS A 102 0.36 10.10 6.40
CA CYS A 102 -0.18 9.47 5.20
C CYS A 102 -0.22 10.45 4.04
N GLN A 103 0.12 9.98 2.85
CA GLN A 103 0.06 10.81 1.65
C GLN A 103 0.04 9.97 0.39
N VAL A 104 -0.57 10.51 -0.65
CA VAL A 104 -0.52 9.91 -1.97
C VAL A 104 0.79 10.32 -2.65
N ILE A 105 1.47 9.35 -3.22
CA ILE A 105 2.72 9.59 -3.93
C ILE A 105 2.61 9.14 -5.38
N SER A 106 3.42 9.77 -6.24
CA SER A 106 3.58 9.34 -7.62
C SER A 106 4.43 8.07 -7.69
N VAL A 107 4.13 7.23 -8.67
CA VAL A 107 4.88 6.00 -8.92
C VAL A 107 5.49 6.09 -10.30
N SER A 108 6.82 6.10 -10.37
CA SER A 108 7.53 6.13 -11.65
C SER A 108 7.34 4.80 -12.41
N PRO A 109 7.55 4.78 -13.73
CA PRO A 109 7.53 3.52 -14.49
C PRO A 109 8.49 2.47 -13.93
N LEU A 110 9.68 2.88 -13.50
CA LEU A 110 10.64 1.98 -12.87
C LEU A 110 10.09 1.42 -11.56
N MET A 111 9.58 2.29 -10.69
CA MET A 111 9.01 1.85 -9.41
C MET A 111 7.85 0.89 -9.62
N ARG A 112 7.01 1.14 -10.61
CA ARG A 112 5.90 0.23 -10.94
C ARG A 112 6.41 -1.16 -11.27
N GLN A 113 7.44 -1.29 -12.10
CA GLN A 113 8.02 -2.59 -12.45
C GLN A 113 8.67 -3.26 -11.23
N LEU A 114 9.35 -2.49 -10.39
CA LEU A 114 9.93 -3.01 -9.16
C LEU A 114 8.86 -3.58 -8.22
N LEU A 115 7.72 -2.90 -8.10
CA LEU A 115 6.61 -3.37 -7.27
C LEU A 115 6.01 -4.67 -7.82
N LEU A 116 5.86 -4.78 -9.14
CA LEU A 116 5.36 -5.99 -9.79
C LEU A 116 6.31 -7.18 -9.57
N GLU A 117 7.61 -6.96 -9.65
CA GLU A 117 8.62 -7.98 -9.42
C GLU A 117 8.74 -8.35 -7.94
N ALA A 118 8.67 -7.35 -7.05
CA ALA A 118 8.86 -7.56 -5.61
C ALA A 118 7.85 -8.55 -5.01
N VAL A 119 6.59 -8.53 -5.46
CA VAL A 119 5.56 -9.44 -4.94
C VAL A 119 5.76 -10.89 -5.36
N GLU A 120 6.60 -11.14 -6.34
CA GLU A 120 6.94 -12.49 -6.80
C GLU A 120 8.15 -13.09 -6.06
N LEU A 121 8.85 -12.30 -5.25
CA LEU A 121 10.01 -12.77 -4.51
C LEU A 121 9.62 -13.73 -3.40
N ALA A 122 10.50 -14.68 -3.09
CA ALA A 122 10.36 -15.50 -1.89
C ALA A 122 10.40 -14.62 -0.63
N PRO A 123 9.68 -14.97 0.45
CA PRO A 123 9.68 -14.20 1.69
C PRO A 123 11.09 -13.93 2.22
N GLU A 124 11.94 -14.95 2.21
CA GLU A 124 13.34 -14.88 2.64
C GLU A 124 14.27 -14.86 1.41
N TYR A 125 14.08 -13.86 0.56
CA TYR A 125 14.90 -13.68 -0.64
C TYR A 125 16.38 -13.46 -0.30
N ASP A 126 17.26 -13.73 -1.26
CA ASP A 126 18.70 -13.52 -1.10
C ASP A 126 19.02 -12.02 -1.10
N GLU A 127 19.36 -11.50 0.08
CA GLU A 127 19.68 -10.09 0.26
C GLU A 127 20.96 -9.66 -0.44
N ALA A 128 21.88 -10.58 -0.64
CA ALA A 128 23.17 -10.30 -1.27
C ALA A 128 23.14 -10.41 -2.79
N GLY A 129 22.06 -10.98 -3.35
CA GLY A 129 21.94 -11.24 -4.78
C GLY A 129 21.04 -10.25 -5.50
N ARG A 130 20.53 -10.69 -6.65
CA ARG A 130 19.62 -9.90 -7.50
C ARG A 130 18.41 -9.37 -6.74
N ASP A 131 17.78 -10.23 -5.94
CA ASP A 131 16.53 -9.87 -5.26
C ASP A 131 16.75 -8.80 -4.20
N GLY A 132 17.86 -8.86 -3.48
CA GLY A 132 18.28 -7.80 -2.57
C GLY A 132 18.56 -6.49 -3.30
N ALA A 133 19.19 -6.54 -4.46
CA ALA A 133 19.44 -5.36 -5.28
C ALA A 133 18.14 -4.71 -5.77
N LEU A 134 17.15 -5.53 -6.16
CA LEU A 134 15.82 -5.08 -6.57
C LEU A 134 15.13 -4.34 -5.42
N ILE A 135 15.13 -4.91 -4.23
CA ILE A 135 14.52 -4.31 -3.04
C ILE A 135 15.24 -3.00 -2.66
N ASN A 136 16.57 -2.97 -2.72
CA ASN A 136 17.32 -1.75 -2.45
C ASN A 136 16.97 -0.63 -3.44
N LEU A 137 16.87 -0.97 -4.71
CA LEU A 137 16.47 0.01 -5.71
C LEU A 137 15.04 0.51 -5.48
N LEU A 138 14.13 -0.37 -5.10
CA LEU A 138 12.76 0.01 -4.75
C LEU A 138 12.75 1.02 -3.60
N LEU A 139 13.54 0.80 -2.56
CA LEU A 139 13.66 1.75 -1.45
C LEU A 139 14.19 3.11 -1.92
N HIS A 140 15.21 3.13 -2.77
CA HIS A 140 15.73 4.37 -3.35
C HIS A 140 14.66 5.11 -4.16
N GLU A 141 13.88 4.40 -4.97
CA GLU A 141 12.79 5.00 -5.71
C GLU A 141 11.70 5.55 -4.80
N LEU A 142 11.38 4.85 -3.70
CA LEU A 142 10.43 5.33 -2.71
C LEU A 142 10.91 6.64 -2.06
N LEU A 143 12.17 6.68 -1.63
CA LEU A 143 12.72 7.85 -0.94
C LEU A 143 12.79 9.10 -1.84
N ARG A 144 12.87 8.93 -3.16
CA ARG A 144 12.86 10.05 -4.10
C ARG A 144 11.48 10.40 -4.65
N SER A 145 10.44 9.67 -4.26
CA SER A 145 9.08 9.91 -4.75
C SER A 145 8.59 11.28 -4.33
N THR A 146 7.82 11.91 -5.23
CA THR A 146 7.20 13.21 -4.96
C THR A 146 5.79 13.03 -4.44
N HIS A 147 5.41 13.90 -3.50
CA HIS A 147 4.04 13.96 -3.02
C HIS A 147 3.11 14.54 -4.08
N LEU A 148 1.91 13.97 -4.16
CA LEU A 148 0.85 14.53 -4.97
C LEU A 148 -0.06 15.39 -4.08
N PRO A 149 -0.66 16.47 -4.62
CA PRO A 149 -1.66 17.24 -3.88
C PRO A 149 -2.77 16.33 -3.37
N LEU A 150 -3.16 16.51 -2.10
CA LEU A 150 -4.02 15.55 -1.39
C LEU A 150 -5.51 15.63 -1.80
N HIS A 151 -5.92 16.63 -2.56
CA HIS A 151 -7.31 16.80 -2.97
C HIS A 151 -7.54 16.14 -4.33
N LEU A 152 -7.69 14.81 -4.31
CA LEU A 152 -8.06 14.09 -5.50
C LEU A 152 -9.58 14.14 -5.67
N PRO A 153 -10.07 14.35 -6.90
CA PRO A 153 -11.52 14.35 -7.14
C PRO A 153 -12.11 12.96 -6.91
N LEU A 154 -13.37 12.93 -6.50
CA LEU A 154 -14.13 11.68 -6.43
C LEU A 154 -14.25 11.05 -7.82
N PRO A 155 -14.40 9.71 -7.90
CA PRO A 155 -14.58 9.03 -9.17
C PRO A 155 -15.78 9.57 -9.94
N LYS A 156 -15.69 9.61 -11.27
CA LYS A 156 -16.82 10.05 -12.13
C LYS A 156 -17.85 8.98 -12.37
N ASP A 157 -17.50 7.70 -12.23
CA ASP A 157 -18.45 6.59 -12.35
C ASP A 157 -19.47 6.66 -11.21
N PRO A 158 -20.80 6.73 -11.51
CA PRO A 158 -21.81 6.89 -10.47
C PRO A 158 -21.82 5.79 -9.41
N ARG A 159 -21.47 4.56 -9.78
CA ARG A 159 -21.42 3.44 -8.81
C ARG A 159 -20.25 3.60 -7.87
N LEU A 160 -19.08 3.96 -8.39
CA LEU A 160 -17.89 4.19 -7.58
C LEU A 160 -18.06 5.42 -6.70
N LEU A 161 -18.66 6.47 -7.24
CA LEU A 161 -18.97 7.69 -6.50
C LEU A 161 -19.90 7.40 -5.32
N GLY A 162 -20.97 6.63 -5.55
CA GLY A 162 -21.92 6.25 -4.50
C GLY A 162 -21.23 5.48 -3.37
N LEU A 163 -20.40 4.50 -3.71
CA LEU A 163 -19.65 3.72 -2.71
C LEU A 163 -18.68 4.60 -1.92
N CYS A 164 -17.98 5.50 -2.58
CA CYS A 164 -17.06 6.44 -1.92
C CYS A 164 -17.82 7.39 -0.98
N GLN A 165 -18.98 7.89 -1.39
CA GLN A 165 -19.80 8.78 -0.56
C GLN A 165 -20.35 8.07 0.67
N GLU A 166 -20.80 6.81 0.52
CA GLU A 166 -21.22 6.00 1.67
C GLU A 166 -20.08 5.78 2.65
N PHE A 167 -18.90 5.44 2.12
CA PHE A 167 -17.71 5.24 2.94
C PHE A 167 -17.36 6.50 3.73
N LEU A 168 -17.43 7.68 3.11
CA LEU A 168 -17.13 8.96 3.75
C LEU A 168 -18.13 9.32 4.84
N LYS A 169 -19.39 8.92 4.70
CA LYS A 169 -20.45 9.21 5.67
C LYS A 169 -20.38 8.34 6.91
N ARG A 170 -19.74 7.17 6.83
CA ARG A 170 -19.64 6.28 7.99
C ARG A 170 -18.70 6.87 9.03
N PRO A 171 -19.06 6.80 10.32
CA PRO A 171 -18.11 7.12 11.37
C PRO A 171 -16.93 6.14 11.30
N ASN A 172 -15.73 6.58 11.74
CA ASN A 172 -14.60 5.68 11.86
C ASN A 172 -14.95 4.54 12.79
N ALA A 173 -15.21 3.36 12.22
CA ALA A 173 -15.48 2.18 13.01
C ALA A 173 -14.15 1.64 13.53
N HIS A 174 -14.00 1.60 14.83
CA HIS A 174 -12.92 0.87 15.44
C HIS A 174 -13.31 -0.59 15.49
N VAL A 175 -12.64 -1.40 14.70
CA VAL A 175 -12.78 -2.84 14.83
C VAL A 175 -11.89 -3.26 15.97
N SER A 176 -12.55 -3.69 17.01
CA SER A 176 -11.88 -4.25 18.17
C SER A 176 -11.27 -5.62 17.83
#